data_31b275af9670d282f1de316777d53f44
#
_entry.id   31b275af9670d282f1de316777d53f44
#
_cell.length_a   1.000
_cell.length_b   1.000
_cell.length_c   1.000
_cell.angle_alpha   90.00
_cell.angle_beta   90.00
_cell.angle_gamma   90.00
#
_symmetry.space_group_name_H-M   'P 1'
#
loop_
_entity.id
_entity.type
_entity.pdbx_description
1 polymer ?
#
loop_
_entity_poly.entity_id
_entity_poly.type
_entity_poly.pdbx_seq_one_letter_code
_entity_poly.pdbx_strand_id
1 'polypeptide(L)'
;MFRSLNLSFTRGDDPQAVTENYRRVAEAMGGTLSDIVCSDQTHTTNVRRVDRSCGGYGVTKERSYTDVDGLVTDEPGLILATFYADCVPLYFVDPIHHAIGLSHSGWRGTVGRMGQHTIEVMR
;
A
#
# COMPACT_ATOMS: atom_id res chain seq x y z
N MET A 1 -6.16 -14.60 19.97
CA MET A 1 -6.69 -14.23 18.64
C MET A 1 -5.57 -13.76 17.69
N PHE A 2 -4.75 -12.81 18.08
CA PHE A 2 -3.68 -12.26 17.22
C PHE A 2 -2.36 -13.00 17.48
N ARG A 3 -2.26 -14.23 16.97
CA ARG A 3 -1.10 -15.10 17.26
C ARG A 3 0.20 -14.62 16.62
N SER A 4 0.14 -14.05 15.44
CA SER A 4 1.33 -13.58 14.75
C SER A 4 0.96 -12.55 13.69
N LEU A 5 1.83 -11.57 13.51
CA LEU A 5 1.91 -10.66 12.38
C LEU A 5 0.60 -9.98 11.98
N ASN A 6 -0.26 -9.63 12.94
CA ASN A 6 -1.42 -8.77 12.65
C ASN A 6 -0.93 -7.38 12.23
N LEU A 7 -1.41 -6.89 11.09
CA LEU A 7 -1.04 -5.59 10.53
C LEU A 7 -2.20 -4.58 10.54
N SER A 8 -3.28 -4.88 11.24
CA SER A 8 -4.44 -3.99 11.31
C SER A 8 -4.49 -3.27 12.66
N PHE A 9 -4.50 -1.94 12.63
CA PHE A 9 -4.67 -1.11 13.82
C PHE A 9 -6.12 -1.04 14.30
N THR A 10 -7.08 -1.51 13.49
CA THR A 10 -8.52 -1.34 13.76
C THR A 10 -9.21 -2.62 14.23
N ARG A 11 -8.45 -3.67 14.52
CA ARG A 11 -9.00 -4.98 14.91
C ARG A 11 -8.89 -5.28 16.41
N GLY A 12 -8.54 -4.30 17.23
CA GLY A 12 -8.51 -4.44 18.69
C GLY A 12 -7.20 -4.99 19.26
N ASP A 13 -6.15 -5.13 18.44
CA ASP A 13 -4.83 -5.51 18.94
C ASP A 13 -4.10 -4.31 19.55
N ASP A 14 -3.08 -4.59 20.37
CA ASP A 14 -2.20 -3.56 20.91
C ASP A 14 -1.49 -2.80 19.77
N PRO A 15 -1.63 -1.47 19.69
CA PRO A 15 -0.96 -0.69 18.65
C PRO A 15 0.55 -0.88 18.61
N GLN A 16 1.20 -1.10 19.75
CA GLN A 16 2.63 -1.35 19.79
C GLN A 16 2.99 -2.68 19.16
N ALA A 17 2.16 -3.72 19.36
CA ALA A 17 2.36 -5.02 18.73
C ALA A 17 2.18 -4.93 17.21
N VAL A 18 1.17 -4.20 16.75
CA VAL A 18 0.93 -3.99 15.32
C VAL A 18 2.10 -3.22 14.69
N THR A 19 2.58 -2.17 15.33
CA THR A 19 3.74 -1.40 14.86
C THR A 19 4.99 -2.27 14.77
N GLU A 20 5.24 -3.11 15.76
CA GLU A 20 6.36 -4.06 15.74
C GLU A 20 6.23 -5.06 14.57
N ASN A 21 5.03 -5.50 14.27
CA ASN A 21 4.78 -6.38 13.13
C ASN A 21 5.13 -5.69 11.80
N TYR A 22 4.74 -4.43 11.63
CA TYR A 22 5.15 -3.63 10.47
C TYR A 22 6.67 -3.47 10.38
N ARG A 23 7.32 -3.24 11.51
CA ARG A 23 8.78 -3.15 11.57
C ARG A 23 9.43 -4.43 11.06
N ARG A 24 8.93 -5.58 11.46
CA ARG A 24 9.44 -6.89 11.01
C ARG A 24 9.25 -7.09 9.51
N VAL A 25 8.09 -6.71 8.98
CA VAL A 25 7.83 -6.80 7.54
C VAL A 25 8.79 -5.89 6.77
N ALA A 26 8.95 -4.64 7.22
CA ALA A 26 9.86 -3.69 6.59
C ALA A 26 11.31 -4.20 6.60
N GLU A 27 11.77 -4.73 7.73
CA GLU A 27 13.11 -5.28 7.87
C GLU A 27 13.33 -6.48 6.92
N ALA A 28 12.34 -7.35 6.80
CA ALA A 28 12.39 -8.49 5.88
C ALA A 28 12.50 -8.06 4.42
N MET A 29 12.00 -6.88 4.09
CA MET A 29 12.10 -6.28 2.75
C MET A 29 13.32 -5.36 2.58
N GLY A 30 14.17 -5.26 3.58
CA GLY A 30 15.37 -4.44 3.53
C GLY A 30 15.16 -2.96 3.84
N GLY A 31 14.05 -2.60 4.49
CA GLY A 31 13.71 -1.23 4.81
C GLY A 31 13.39 -0.99 6.27
N THR A 32 12.76 0.15 6.54
CA THR A 32 12.36 0.58 7.89
C THR A 32 10.87 0.95 7.90
N LEU A 33 10.32 1.19 9.09
CA LEU A 33 8.92 1.63 9.24
C LEU A 33 8.59 2.87 8.42
N SER A 34 9.54 3.81 8.34
CA SER A 34 9.34 5.06 7.59
C SER A 34 9.36 4.88 6.07
N ASP A 35 9.67 3.69 5.58
CA ASP A 35 9.61 3.38 4.15
C ASP A 35 8.25 2.85 3.71
N ILE A 36 7.39 2.45 4.64
CA ILE A 36 6.09 1.86 4.32
C ILE A 36 5.08 2.96 4.00
N VAL A 37 4.34 2.78 2.89
CA VAL A 37 3.22 3.63 2.50
C VAL A 37 2.01 2.75 2.29
N CYS A 38 0.97 2.96 3.10
CA CYS A 38 -0.28 2.22 3.01
C CYS A 38 -1.31 2.96 2.17
N SER A 39 -2.09 2.21 1.40
CA SER A 39 -3.30 2.72 0.75
C SER A 39 -4.40 3.00 1.79
N ASP A 40 -5.45 3.66 1.34
CA ASP A 40 -6.70 3.80 2.10
C ASP A 40 -7.84 3.25 1.26
N GLN A 41 -7.98 1.93 1.29
CA GLN A 41 -8.81 1.16 0.37
C GLN A 41 -10.29 1.26 0.72
N THR A 42 -11.09 1.72 -0.23
CA THR A 42 -12.54 1.83 -0.09
C THR A 42 -13.29 1.33 -1.32
N HIS A 43 -12.62 0.50 -2.14
CA HIS A 43 -13.17 -0.10 -3.36
C HIS A 43 -13.41 0.94 -4.47
N THR A 44 -12.49 1.86 -4.62
CA THR A 44 -12.48 2.86 -5.71
C THR A 44 -11.55 2.43 -6.84
N THR A 45 -11.43 3.31 -7.83
CA THR A 45 -10.39 3.22 -8.88
C THR A 45 -9.35 4.33 -8.75
N ASN A 46 -9.27 4.97 -7.58
CA ASN A 46 -8.32 6.04 -7.34
C ASN A 46 -6.93 5.46 -7.11
N VAL A 47 -5.96 5.97 -7.88
CA VAL A 47 -4.55 5.61 -7.80
C VAL A 47 -3.74 6.86 -7.49
N ARG A 48 -2.83 6.75 -6.52
CA ARG A 48 -2.01 7.88 -6.08
C ARG A 48 -0.54 7.63 -6.34
N ARG A 49 0.12 8.60 -6.94
CA ARG A 49 1.58 8.61 -6.97
C ARG A 49 2.10 9.09 -5.62
N VAL A 50 3.01 8.33 -5.04
CA VAL A 50 3.60 8.61 -3.73
C VAL A 50 5.11 8.75 -3.84
N ASP A 51 5.68 9.55 -2.95
CA ASP A 51 7.11 9.82 -2.91
C ASP A 51 7.65 9.65 -1.48
N ARG A 52 8.88 10.00 -1.27
CA ARG A 52 9.55 9.84 0.02
C ARG A 52 8.83 10.58 1.15
N SER A 53 8.18 11.69 0.88
CA SER A 53 7.42 12.43 1.89
C SER A 53 6.22 11.66 2.44
N CYS A 54 5.74 10.65 1.70
CA CYS A 54 4.63 9.78 2.10
C CYS A 54 5.10 8.61 2.99
N GLY A 55 6.40 8.43 3.16
CA GLY A 55 6.95 7.32 3.96
C GLY A 55 6.37 7.31 5.37
N GLY A 56 5.87 6.15 5.80
CA GLY A 56 5.22 5.97 7.08
C GLY A 56 3.69 6.16 7.07
N TYR A 57 3.11 6.55 5.96
CA TYR A 57 1.65 6.75 5.86
C TYR A 57 0.88 5.47 6.21
N GLY A 58 -0.01 5.60 7.19
CA GLY A 58 -0.84 4.50 7.68
C GLY A 58 -0.18 3.63 8.76
N VAL A 59 1.09 3.88 9.08
CA VAL A 59 1.84 3.14 10.11
C VAL A 59 2.35 4.07 11.20
N THR A 60 3.23 5.01 10.86
CA THR A 60 3.85 5.94 11.82
C THR A 60 3.24 7.33 11.79
N LYS A 61 2.49 7.67 10.75
CA LYS A 61 1.81 8.95 10.61
C LYS A 61 0.54 8.80 9.78
N GLU A 62 -0.36 9.77 9.89
CA GLU A 62 -1.61 9.78 9.13
C GLU A 62 -1.34 10.03 7.66
N ARG A 63 -2.17 9.41 6.82
CA ARG A 63 -2.17 9.64 5.38
C ARG A 63 -2.73 11.02 5.05
N SER A 64 -2.18 11.66 4.02
CA SER A 64 -2.73 12.92 3.49
C SER A 64 -3.86 12.71 2.48
N TYR A 65 -4.24 11.47 2.21
CA TYR A 65 -5.26 11.10 1.24
C TYR A 65 -6.29 10.15 1.85
N THR A 66 -7.45 10.08 1.23
CA THR A 66 -8.51 9.12 1.52
C THR A 66 -8.99 8.48 0.22
N ASP A 67 -9.64 7.31 0.33
CA ASP A 67 -10.27 6.63 -0.81
C ASP A 67 -9.27 6.35 -1.95
N VAL A 68 -8.11 5.77 -1.60
CA VAL A 68 -7.06 5.44 -2.55
C VAL A 68 -6.82 3.93 -2.50
N ASP A 69 -7.13 3.26 -3.60
CA ASP A 69 -7.01 1.81 -3.73
C ASP A 69 -5.75 1.36 -4.48
N GLY A 70 -4.99 2.28 -5.05
CA GLY A 70 -3.75 1.99 -5.73
C GLY A 70 -2.66 3.00 -5.44
N LEU A 71 -1.42 2.51 -5.39
CA LEU A 71 -0.23 3.32 -5.14
C LEU A 71 0.80 3.07 -6.24
N VAL A 72 1.44 4.14 -6.67
CA VAL A 72 2.50 4.11 -7.69
C VAL A 72 3.68 4.94 -7.19
N THR A 73 4.90 4.47 -7.41
CA THR A 73 6.11 5.24 -7.10
C THR A 73 7.25 4.91 -8.03
N ASP A 74 8.11 5.90 -8.26
CA ASP A 74 9.42 5.73 -8.89
C ASP A 74 10.57 6.00 -7.89
N GLU A 75 10.24 6.18 -6.61
CA GLU A 75 11.23 6.41 -5.56
C GLU A 75 11.80 5.09 -5.05
N PRO A 76 13.12 4.87 -5.13
CA PRO A 76 13.73 3.67 -4.54
C PRO A 76 13.58 3.65 -3.03
N GLY A 77 13.45 2.45 -2.48
CA GLY A 77 13.39 2.22 -1.04
C GLY A 77 12.02 2.37 -0.41
N LEU A 78 10.98 2.81 -1.12
CA LEU A 78 9.61 2.81 -0.60
C LEU A 78 9.00 1.41 -0.68
N ILE A 79 8.23 1.07 0.34
CA ILE A 79 7.48 -0.18 0.44
C ILE A 79 6.00 0.14 0.34
N LEU A 80 5.37 -0.22 -0.76
CA LEU A 80 3.94 -0.01 -0.96
C LEU A 80 3.16 -1.15 -0.28
N ALA A 81 2.12 -0.82 0.46
CA ALA A 81 1.31 -1.79 1.19
C ALA A 81 -0.18 -1.62 0.87
N THR A 82 -0.79 -2.72 0.46
CA THR A 82 -2.23 -2.86 0.25
C THR A 82 -2.70 -4.14 0.93
N PHE A 83 -4.00 -4.23 1.22
CA PHE A 83 -4.55 -5.29 2.05
C PHE A 83 -5.70 -6.00 1.34
N TYR A 84 -5.78 -7.33 1.52
CA TYR A 84 -6.70 -8.17 0.75
C TYR A 84 -7.36 -9.23 1.62
N ALA A 85 -8.59 -9.56 1.27
CA ALA A 85 -9.24 -10.81 1.66
C ALA A 85 -9.61 -11.56 0.37
N ASP A 86 -10.64 -11.09 -0.34
CA ASP A 86 -11.16 -11.72 -1.57
C ASP A 86 -10.77 -10.97 -2.85
N CYS A 87 -10.36 -9.71 -2.72
CA CYS A 87 -10.05 -8.87 -3.87
C CYS A 87 -8.70 -9.25 -4.49
N VAL A 88 -8.44 -8.78 -5.71
CA VAL A 88 -7.26 -9.15 -6.49
C VAL A 88 -6.18 -8.09 -6.35
N PRO A 89 -4.96 -8.48 -5.94
CA PRO A 89 -3.81 -7.60 -6.01
C PRO A 89 -3.32 -7.49 -7.46
N LEU A 90 -3.06 -6.27 -7.90
CA LEU A 90 -2.45 -6.02 -9.20
C LEU A 90 -1.07 -5.42 -9.00
N TYR A 91 -0.06 -6.09 -9.53
CA TYR A 91 1.34 -5.69 -9.46
C TYR A 91 1.79 -5.14 -10.80
N PHE A 92 2.45 -3.99 -10.78
CA PHE A 92 2.97 -3.33 -11.99
C PHE A 92 4.43 -3.01 -11.80
N VAL A 93 5.24 -3.31 -12.80
CA VAL A 93 6.67 -2.99 -12.82
C VAL A 93 7.02 -2.37 -14.16
N ASP A 94 7.60 -1.18 -14.12
CA ASP A 94 8.18 -0.53 -15.30
C ASP A 94 9.70 -0.50 -15.13
N PRO A 95 10.44 -1.43 -15.76
CA PRO A 95 11.89 -1.50 -15.60
C PRO A 95 12.64 -0.38 -16.32
N ILE A 96 12.01 0.30 -17.26
CA ILE A 96 12.62 1.40 -18.01
C ILE A 96 12.67 2.67 -17.15
N HIS A 97 11.55 3.00 -16.49
CA HIS A 97 11.44 4.20 -15.64
C HIS A 97 11.66 3.90 -14.17
N HIS A 98 11.99 2.65 -13.83
CA HIS A 98 12.18 2.19 -12.45
C HIS A 98 10.98 2.52 -11.55
N ALA A 99 9.78 2.30 -12.07
CA ALA A 99 8.53 2.56 -11.34
C ALA A 99 7.81 1.25 -11.02
N ILE A 100 7.11 1.26 -9.89
CA ILE A 100 6.24 0.15 -9.46
C ILE A 100 4.85 0.67 -9.13
N GLY A 101 3.88 -0.22 -9.25
CA GLY A 101 2.50 0.05 -8.86
C GLY A 101 1.91 -1.15 -8.14
N LEU A 102 1.03 -0.87 -7.19
CA LEU A 102 0.32 -1.89 -6.42
C LEU A 102 -1.11 -1.42 -6.22
N SER A 103 -2.07 -2.15 -6.76
CA SER A 103 -3.46 -1.75 -6.75
C SER A 103 -4.36 -2.85 -6.22
N HIS A 104 -5.33 -2.44 -5.42
CA HIS A 104 -6.40 -3.29 -4.90
C HIS A 104 -7.57 -3.26 -5.89
N SER A 105 -7.93 -4.42 -6.45
CA SER A 105 -9.00 -4.53 -7.43
C SER A 105 -10.05 -5.54 -6.96
N GLY A 106 -11.12 -5.02 -6.38
CA GLY A 106 -12.34 -5.79 -6.15
C GLY A 106 -13.20 -5.82 -7.41
N TRP A 107 -14.45 -6.28 -7.30
CA TRP A 107 -15.32 -6.32 -8.48
C TRP A 107 -15.59 -4.92 -9.03
N ARG A 108 -15.74 -3.91 -8.17
CA ARG A 108 -15.94 -2.51 -8.59
C ARG A 108 -14.71 -1.95 -9.28
N GLY A 109 -13.52 -2.22 -8.74
CA GLY A 109 -12.27 -1.80 -9.35
C GLY A 109 -12.04 -2.47 -10.70
N THR A 110 -12.35 -3.75 -10.80
CA THR A 110 -12.19 -4.51 -12.05
C THR A 110 -13.12 -3.99 -13.14
N VAL A 111 -14.39 -3.78 -12.83
CA VAL A 111 -15.36 -3.18 -13.75
C VAL A 111 -14.98 -1.75 -14.12
N GLY A 112 -14.46 -0.98 -13.15
CA GLY A 112 -13.98 0.39 -13.34
C GLY A 112 -12.61 0.50 -13.99
N ARG A 113 -12.01 -0.60 -14.43
CA ARG A 113 -10.70 -0.64 -15.13
C ARG A 113 -9.54 -0.16 -14.27
N MET A 114 -9.45 -0.68 -13.05
CA MET A 114 -8.39 -0.31 -12.10
C MET A 114 -6.98 -0.49 -12.68
N GLY A 115 -6.75 -1.57 -13.41
CA GLY A 115 -5.46 -1.80 -14.07
C GLY A 115 -5.08 -0.70 -15.04
N GLN A 116 -6.02 -0.25 -15.86
CA GLN A 116 -5.81 0.84 -16.80
C GLN A 116 -5.50 2.15 -16.06
N HIS A 117 -6.26 2.47 -15.01
CA HIS A 117 -6.03 3.67 -14.19
C HIS A 117 -4.63 3.66 -13.58
N THR A 118 -4.18 2.52 -13.09
CA THR A 118 -2.84 2.38 -12.52
C THR A 118 -1.77 2.66 -13.56
N ILE A 119 -1.89 2.08 -14.75
CA ILE A 119 -0.94 2.30 -15.85
C ILE A 119 -0.90 3.78 -16.26
N GLU A 120 -2.05 4.43 -16.32
CA GLU A 120 -2.13 5.86 -16.65
C GLU A 120 -1.38 6.73 -15.63
N VAL A 121 -1.47 6.40 -14.34
CA VAL A 121 -0.74 7.14 -13.29
C VAL A 121 0.76 6.87 -13.36
N MET A 122 1.17 5.66 -13.78
CA MET A 122 2.59 5.30 -13.94
C MET A 122 3.27 6.03 -15.10
N ARG A 123 2.51 6.51 -16.05
CA ARG A 123 3.07 7.29 -17.14
C ARG A 123 3.37 8.71 -16.67
#